data_abcf8417992549db8cfc1148ba725142
#
_entry.id   abcf8417992549db8cfc1148ba725142
#
_cell.length_a   1.000
_cell.length_b   1.000
_cell.length_c   1.000
_cell.angle_alpha   90.00
_cell.angle_beta   90.00
_cell.angle_gamma   90.00
#
_symmetry.space_group_name_H-M   'P 1'
#
loop_
_entity.id
_entity.type
_entity.pdbx_description
1 polymer ?
#
loop_
_entity_poly.entity_id
_entity_poly.type
_entity_poly.pdbx_seq_one_letter_code
_entity_poly.pdbx_strand_id
1 'polypeptide(L)'
;MKKKIFLLIISFFVIACSSDSGGDGGGSDNGGGNNNGGGNNNGGGNNSGSGNSTDPNDYDASTSPGDTTYYISFNSGNDNNDGKSEDKPFKNLGKINSITFKPGDKIKFKSGETWKGYFKLRGSGSENKPIVIENYASGNKPIIDGDGYQAAVFIENREYVTVSGLELTNQASHKNSSGSVKLMDQSSRSGLNERYGLLVLRS
;
A
#
# COMPACT_ATOMS: atom_id res chain seq x y z
N MET A 1 32.42 -7.90 9.39
CA MET A 1 31.34 -8.29 10.32
C MET A 1 30.25 -8.94 9.50
N LYS A 2 29.96 -10.23 9.72
CA LYS A 2 28.94 -10.97 8.95
C LYS A 2 27.55 -10.55 9.46
N LYS A 3 26.77 -9.81 8.67
CA LYS A 3 25.38 -9.46 8.97
C LYS A 3 24.54 -10.74 8.96
N LYS A 4 24.06 -11.17 10.12
CA LYS A 4 23.09 -12.25 10.24
C LYS A 4 21.74 -11.76 9.74
N ILE A 5 21.24 -12.36 8.67
CA ILE A 5 19.90 -12.14 8.15
C ILE A 5 18.97 -13.06 8.94
N PHE A 6 18.06 -12.47 9.72
CA PHE A 6 16.96 -13.21 10.30
C PHE A 6 15.77 -13.12 9.33
N LEU A 7 15.66 -14.12 8.48
CA LEU A 7 14.48 -14.30 7.63
C LEU A 7 13.54 -15.24 8.39
N LEU A 8 12.51 -14.72 9.00
CA LEU A 8 11.50 -15.54 9.63
C LEU A 8 10.53 -16.05 8.57
N ILE A 9 10.41 -17.37 8.51
CA ILE A 9 9.67 -18.13 7.50
C ILE A 9 8.19 -17.79 7.59
N ILE A 10 7.68 -17.27 6.50
CA ILE A 10 6.26 -16.99 6.29
C ILE A 10 5.62 -18.28 5.74
N SER A 11 4.67 -18.84 6.47
CA SER A 11 3.87 -19.96 5.99
C SER A 11 2.80 -19.43 5.02
N PHE A 12 3.03 -19.55 3.72
CA PHE A 12 2.05 -19.22 2.69
C PHE A 12 1.23 -20.44 2.32
N PHE A 13 -0.08 -20.28 2.36
CA PHE A 13 -0.99 -21.11 1.56
C PHE A 13 -1.24 -20.37 0.26
N VAL A 14 -0.67 -20.87 -0.82
CA VAL A 14 -1.00 -20.41 -2.18
C VAL A 14 -2.18 -21.25 -2.65
N ILE A 15 -3.34 -20.62 -2.77
CA ILE A 15 -4.46 -21.22 -3.51
C ILE A 15 -4.29 -20.79 -4.97
N ALA A 16 -3.84 -21.73 -5.79
CA ALA A 16 -3.85 -21.55 -7.22
C ALA A 16 -5.29 -21.74 -7.71
N CYS A 17 -5.87 -20.72 -8.31
CA CYS A 17 -7.13 -20.84 -9.02
C CYS A 17 -6.87 -20.79 -10.52
N SER A 18 -7.35 -21.83 -11.21
CA SER A 18 -7.25 -22.05 -12.63
C SER A 18 -7.97 -20.98 -13.44
N SER A 19 -7.40 -20.68 -14.60
CA SER A 19 -7.96 -19.85 -15.67
C SER A 19 -9.24 -20.45 -16.24
N ASP A 20 -10.26 -19.63 -16.42
CA ASP A 20 -11.33 -19.91 -17.37
C ASP A 20 -11.42 -18.79 -18.41
N SER A 21 -11.46 -19.21 -19.65
CA SER A 21 -11.43 -18.41 -20.85
C SER A 21 -12.83 -18.28 -21.45
N GLY A 22 -13.15 -17.11 -21.95
CA GLY A 22 -14.29 -16.83 -22.84
C GLY A 22 -14.89 -15.47 -22.57
N GLY A 23 -15.18 -14.65 -23.49
CA GLY A 23 -15.41 -14.61 -24.89
C GLY A 23 -15.94 -13.22 -25.24
N ASP A 24 -15.75 -12.85 -26.44
CA ASP A 24 -16.09 -11.68 -27.26
C ASP A 24 -17.33 -10.85 -26.93
N GLY A 25 -17.26 -9.56 -27.28
CA GLY A 25 -18.42 -8.70 -27.51
C GLY A 25 -18.06 -7.24 -27.75
N GLY A 26 -17.95 -6.87 -29.03
CA GLY A 26 -17.61 -5.54 -29.50
C GLY A 26 -18.74 -4.51 -29.34
N GLY A 27 -18.41 -3.27 -29.59
CA GLY A 27 -19.35 -2.16 -29.72
C GLY A 27 -18.64 -0.81 -29.79
N SER A 28 -18.59 -0.26 -30.98
CA SER A 28 -18.15 1.08 -31.37
C SER A 28 -19.01 2.17 -30.75
N ASP A 29 -18.54 3.37 -30.50
CA ASP A 29 -18.55 4.56 -31.36
C ASP A 29 -18.38 5.87 -30.57
N ASN A 30 -17.50 6.70 -31.16
CA ASN A 30 -17.63 8.11 -31.49
C ASN A 30 -17.78 9.25 -30.47
N GLY A 31 -16.93 10.23 -30.75
CA GLY A 31 -17.20 11.68 -30.61
C GLY A 31 -16.31 12.38 -29.61
N GLY A 32 -15.24 13.02 -29.94
CA GLY A 32 -15.10 14.27 -30.67
C GLY A 32 -15.16 15.47 -29.71
N GLY A 33 -14.10 16.25 -29.58
CA GLY A 33 -14.22 17.55 -28.92
C GLY A 33 -12.92 18.15 -28.38
N ASN A 34 -12.36 18.95 -29.15
CA ASN A 34 -11.20 19.84 -29.14
C ASN A 34 -11.27 20.94 -28.05
N ASN A 35 -10.12 21.37 -27.50
CA ASN A 35 -9.55 22.73 -27.45
C ASN A 35 -8.74 22.96 -26.17
N ASN A 36 -7.44 23.05 -26.29
CA ASN A 36 -6.59 24.24 -26.45
C ASN A 36 -6.66 25.26 -25.30
N GLY A 37 -5.50 25.52 -24.69
CA GLY A 37 -5.30 26.65 -23.78
C GLY A 37 -4.00 26.55 -23.02
N GLY A 38 -2.92 27.04 -23.57
CA GLY A 38 -1.63 27.18 -22.88
C GLY A 38 -1.68 28.30 -21.82
N GLY A 39 -0.84 28.17 -20.84
CA GLY A 39 -0.64 29.17 -19.80
C GLY A 39 0.56 28.81 -18.95
N ASN A 40 1.72 29.31 -19.36
CA ASN A 40 2.96 29.28 -18.60
C ASN A 40 2.88 30.35 -17.50
N ASN A 41 3.10 30.01 -16.23
CA ASN A 41 3.55 31.00 -15.26
C ASN A 41 4.38 30.38 -14.13
N ASN A 42 5.61 30.78 -14.17
CA ASN A 42 6.64 30.65 -13.14
C ASN A 42 6.29 31.57 -11.96
N GLY A 43 6.36 31.09 -10.74
CA GLY A 43 6.17 31.93 -9.57
C GLY A 43 6.39 31.14 -8.29
N GLY A 44 7.56 31.25 -7.70
CA GLY A 44 7.86 30.76 -6.37
C GLY A 44 6.98 31.46 -5.33
N GLY A 45 6.47 30.70 -4.38
CA GLY A 45 5.72 31.21 -3.26
C GLY A 45 5.48 30.09 -2.25
N ASN A 46 6.22 30.16 -1.14
CA ASN A 46 5.86 29.46 0.07
C ASN A 46 4.39 29.78 0.40
N ASN A 47 3.54 28.79 0.39
CA ASN A 47 2.23 28.95 0.99
C ASN A 47 1.89 27.65 1.73
N SER A 48 1.96 27.72 3.06
CA SER A 48 1.27 26.82 3.95
C SER A 48 -0.25 27.04 3.74
N GLY A 49 -0.79 26.37 2.77
CA GLY A 49 -2.20 26.37 2.45
C GLY A 49 -2.72 24.95 2.52
N SER A 50 -3.61 24.69 3.47
CA SER A 50 -4.49 23.54 3.49
C SER A 50 -5.21 23.44 2.13
N GLY A 51 -4.54 22.83 1.16
CA GLY A 51 -5.08 22.54 -0.15
C GLY A 51 -5.99 21.32 -0.02
N ASN A 52 -7.26 21.53 -0.30
CA ASN A 52 -8.23 20.46 -0.47
C ASN A 52 -7.83 19.65 -1.72
N SER A 53 -6.85 18.75 -1.55
CA SER A 53 -6.52 17.77 -2.58
C SER A 53 -7.68 16.80 -2.71
N THR A 54 -8.18 16.63 -3.91
CA THR A 54 -9.23 15.65 -4.24
C THR A 54 -8.66 14.25 -4.44
N ASP A 55 -7.35 14.06 -4.32
CA ASP A 55 -6.72 12.74 -4.36
C ASP A 55 -6.88 12.07 -2.99
N PRO A 56 -7.61 10.96 -2.88
CA PRO A 56 -7.79 10.25 -1.62
C PRO A 56 -6.49 9.69 -1.02
N ASN A 57 -5.37 9.83 -1.73
CA ASN A 57 -4.04 9.39 -1.29
C ASN A 57 -3.09 10.54 -0.95
N ASP A 58 -3.54 11.79 -1.02
CA ASP A 58 -2.73 12.95 -0.68
C ASP A 58 -2.78 13.24 0.82
N TYR A 59 -1.93 12.55 1.55
CA TYR A 59 -1.74 12.75 2.99
C TYR A 59 -0.40 13.40 3.26
N ASP A 60 -0.39 14.35 4.17
CA ASP A 60 0.86 14.94 4.66
C ASP A 60 1.80 13.88 5.22
N ALA A 61 3.05 13.93 4.77
CA ALA A 61 4.07 13.02 5.26
C ALA A 61 4.35 13.26 6.74
N SER A 62 4.39 12.19 7.50
CA SER A 62 4.69 12.24 8.94
C SER A 62 5.75 11.20 9.32
N THR A 63 6.32 11.37 10.49
CA THR A 63 7.31 10.43 11.03
C THR A 63 6.87 9.95 12.40
N SER A 64 6.86 8.63 12.58
CA SER A 64 6.59 8.01 13.88
C SER A 64 7.67 8.37 14.90
N PRO A 65 7.32 8.53 16.18
CA PRO A 65 8.32 8.64 17.24
C PRO A 65 9.08 7.32 17.48
N GLY A 66 8.55 6.19 17.05
CA GLY A 66 9.02 4.84 17.39
C GLY A 66 8.28 4.25 18.58
N ASP A 67 8.43 2.94 18.78
CA ASP A 67 7.74 2.18 19.85
C ASP A 67 6.22 2.44 19.90
N THR A 68 5.61 2.73 18.76
CA THR A 68 4.21 3.14 18.64
C THR A 68 3.41 2.06 17.93
N THR A 69 2.19 1.80 18.39
CA THR A 69 1.24 0.92 17.70
C THR A 69 0.23 1.75 16.92
N TYR A 70 0.09 1.46 15.63
CA TYR A 70 -0.90 2.05 14.74
C TYR A 70 -1.94 1.01 14.37
N TYR A 71 -3.20 1.41 14.44
CA TYR A 71 -4.36 0.58 14.15
C TYR A 71 -5.04 1.06 12.88
N ILE A 72 -5.45 0.12 12.04
CA ILE A 72 -6.11 0.39 10.76
C ILE A 72 -7.38 -0.46 10.69
N SER A 73 -8.53 0.19 10.44
CA SER A 73 -9.81 -0.46 10.22
C SER A 73 -10.53 0.19 9.06
N PHE A 74 -10.85 -0.57 8.04
CA PHE A 74 -11.57 -0.06 6.87
C PHE A 74 -13.01 0.37 7.22
N ASN A 75 -13.68 -0.39 8.09
CA ASN A 75 -15.09 -0.17 8.41
C ASN A 75 -15.29 0.92 9.47
N SER A 76 -14.46 0.96 10.53
CA SER A 76 -14.60 1.88 11.65
C SER A 76 -13.54 2.99 11.71
N GLY A 77 -12.56 2.96 10.81
CA GLY A 77 -11.46 3.92 10.79
C GLY A 77 -11.85 5.28 10.21
N ASN A 78 -11.03 6.27 10.55
CA ASN A 78 -11.07 7.62 10.01
C ASN A 78 -9.65 8.17 9.94
N ASP A 79 -9.25 8.70 8.79
CA ASP A 79 -7.86 9.18 8.58
C ASP A 79 -7.56 10.52 9.28
N ASN A 80 -8.57 11.15 9.87
CA ASN A 80 -8.38 12.27 10.79
C ASN A 80 -8.05 11.83 12.23
N ASN A 81 -8.14 10.53 12.53
CA ASN A 81 -7.71 9.97 13.81
C ASN A 81 -6.18 9.99 13.91
N ASP A 82 -5.66 9.74 15.10
CA ASP A 82 -4.23 9.55 15.34
C ASP A 82 -3.73 8.12 15.07
N GLY A 83 -4.66 7.18 14.88
CA GLY A 83 -4.38 5.77 14.61
C GLY A 83 -3.78 4.99 15.76
N LYS A 84 -3.68 5.56 16.98
CA LYS A 84 -2.90 4.98 18.08
C LYS A 84 -3.73 4.12 19.06
N SER A 85 -5.01 3.96 18.81
CA SER A 85 -5.88 3.09 19.58
C SER A 85 -6.87 2.34 18.69
N GLU A 86 -7.40 1.23 19.16
CA GLU A 86 -8.42 0.45 18.45
C GLU A 86 -9.72 1.22 18.26
N ASP A 87 -10.02 2.20 19.13
CA ASP A 87 -11.20 3.06 19.04
C ASP A 87 -11.03 4.22 18.06
N LYS A 88 -9.79 4.56 17.72
CA LYS A 88 -9.46 5.66 16.79
C LYS A 88 -8.49 5.20 15.69
N PRO A 89 -8.82 4.14 14.95
CA PRO A 89 -7.94 3.64 13.90
C PRO A 89 -7.94 4.55 12.68
N PHE A 90 -6.89 4.47 11.87
CA PHE A 90 -6.89 4.97 10.50
C PHE A 90 -7.81 4.14 9.62
N LYS A 91 -8.16 4.65 8.45
CA LYS A 91 -9.03 3.95 7.50
C LYS A 91 -8.29 3.40 6.30
N ASN A 92 -7.54 4.24 5.61
CA ASN A 92 -7.04 3.95 4.27
C ASN A 92 -5.54 3.61 4.26
N LEU A 93 -5.13 2.80 3.28
CA LEU A 93 -3.71 2.48 3.05
C LEU A 93 -2.89 3.73 2.74
N GLY A 94 -3.45 4.71 2.03
CA GLY A 94 -2.79 5.98 1.75
C GLY A 94 -2.29 6.67 3.01
N LYS A 95 -3.11 6.70 4.08
CA LYS A 95 -2.74 7.30 5.36
C LYS A 95 -1.52 6.64 5.99
N ILE A 96 -1.48 5.32 6.04
CA ILE A 96 -0.32 4.61 6.60
C ILE A 96 0.90 4.67 5.67
N ASN A 97 0.70 4.78 4.37
CA ASN A 97 1.79 4.98 3.41
C ASN A 97 2.48 6.35 3.56
N SER A 98 1.81 7.34 4.15
CA SER A 98 2.40 8.65 4.42
C SER A 98 3.31 8.68 5.66
N ILE A 99 3.31 7.61 6.47
CA ILE A 99 4.06 7.55 7.72
C ILE A 99 5.43 6.90 7.49
N THR A 100 6.50 7.55 7.94
CA THR A 100 7.81 6.94 8.07
C THR A 100 7.93 6.30 9.44
N PHE A 101 7.90 4.98 9.48
CA PHE A 101 7.98 4.19 10.71
C PHE A 101 9.40 4.11 11.26
N LYS A 102 9.50 3.83 12.55
CA LYS A 102 10.76 3.72 13.28
C LYS A 102 10.85 2.41 14.07
N PRO A 103 12.04 2.08 14.61
CA PRO A 103 12.20 0.87 15.41
C PRO A 103 11.17 0.72 16.52
N GLY A 104 10.60 -0.49 16.63
CA GLY A 104 9.60 -0.84 17.63
C GLY A 104 8.16 -0.52 17.24
N ASP A 105 7.92 0.11 16.09
CA ASP A 105 6.56 0.39 15.63
C ASP A 105 5.82 -0.89 15.25
N LYS A 106 4.52 -0.89 15.53
CA LYS A 106 3.59 -1.94 15.12
C LYS A 106 2.49 -1.36 14.26
N ILE A 107 2.17 -2.05 13.18
CA ILE A 107 1.12 -1.67 12.22
C ILE A 107 0.09 -2.80 12.23
N LYS A 108 -1.10 -2.53 12.76
CA LYS A 108 -2.10 -3.54 13.02
C LYS A 108 -3.34 -3.35 12.16
N PHE A 109 -3.62 -4.35 11.32
CA PHE A 109 -4.81 -4.41 10.47
C PHE A 109 -5.93 -5.17 11.15
N LYS A 110 -7.15 -4.64 11.13
CA LYS A 110 -8.29 -5.29 11.77
C LYS A 110 -8.69 -6.56 11.04
N SER A 111 -8.79 -7.65 11.80
CA SER A 111 -9.23 -8.95 11.30
C SER A 111 -10.61 -8.88 10.64
N GLY A 112 -10.82 -9.65 9.57
CA GLY A 112 -12.07 -9.74 8.84
C GLY A 112 -12.35 -8.58 7.88
N GLU A 113 -11.41 -7.66 7.69
CA GLU A 113 -11.59 -6.52 6.79
C GLU A 113 -10.68 -6.62 5.56
N THR A 114 -11.04 -5.89 4.49
CA THR A 114 -10.31 -5.92 3.21
C THR A 114 -9.98 -4.50 2.77
N TRP A 115 -8.74 -4.28 2.36
CA TRP A 115 -8.25 -3.08 1.71
C TRP A 115 -7.86 -3.38 0.28
N LYS A 116 -8.19 -2.46 -0.64
CA LYS A 116 -7.73 -2.48 -2.03
C LYS A 116 -6.66 -1.45 -2.25
N GLY A 117 -5.61 -1.85 -2.98
CA GLY A 117 -4.44 -1.02 -3.23
C GLY A 117 -3.18 -1.64 -2.66
N TYR A 118 -2.21 -0.81 -2.29
CA TYR A 118 -0.93 -1.28 -1.79
C TYR A 118 -0.54 -0.62 -0.47
N PHE A 119 0.20 -1.36 0.33
CA PHE A 119 0.92 -0.83 1.47
C PHE A 119 2.43 -0.83 1.18
N LYS A 120 3.05 0.36 1.16
CA LYS A 120 4.49 0.55 0.97
C LYS A 120 5.12 0.96 2.30
N LEU A 121 5.90 0.06 2.89
CA LEU A 121 6.58 0.35 4.15
C LEU A 121 7.65 1.42 3.95
N ARG A 122 7.61 2.47 4.76
CA ARG A 122 8.67 3.46 4.90
C ARG A 122 9.34 3.33 6.27
N GLY A 123 10.66 3.33 6.28
CA GLY A 123 11.43 3.15 7.52
C GLY A 123 11.88 1.72 7.76
N SER A 124 12.75 1.54 8.73
CA SER A 124 13.32 0.25 9.13
C SER A 124 13.27 0.11 10.65
N GLY A 125 13.19 -1.14 11.10
CA GLY A 125 13.39 -1.47 12.50
C GLY A 125 14.86 -1.49 12.90
N SER A 126 15.14 -2.09 14.03
CA SER A 126 16.49 -2.42 14.49
C SER A 126 16.50 -3.86 15.04
N GLU A 127 17.69 -4.39 15.31
CA GLU A 127 17.87 -5.77 15.74
C GLU A 127 16.97 -6.18 16.92
N ASN A 128 16.83 -5.30 17.91
CA ASN A 128 16.03 -5.56 19.11
C ASN A 128 14.64 -4.93 19.08
N LYS A 129 14.33 -4.13 18.04
CA LYS A 129 13.08 -3.40 17.87
C LYS A 129 12.63 -3.47 16.41
N PRO A 130 12.20 -4.63 15.91
CA PRO A 130 11.71 -4.73 14.54
C PRO A 130 10.44 -3.89 14.37
N ILE A 131 10.16 -3.48 13.13
CA ILE A 131 8.82 -3.02 12.75
C ILE A 131 7.97 -4.28 12.54
N VAL A 132 6.79 -4.32 13.14
CA VAL A 132 5.87 -5.46 13.07
C VAL A 132 4.60 -5.06 12.32
N ILE A 133 4.26 -5.82 11.29
CA ILE A 133 3.02 -5.69 10.53
C ILE A 133 2.20 -6.94 10.80
N GLU A 134 1.05 -6.77 11.45
CA GLU A 134 0.24 -7.89 11.91
C GLU A 134 -1.26 -7.56 11.94
N ASN A 135 -2.09 -8.55 12.25
CA ASN A 135 -3.52 -8.33 12.49
C ASN A 135 -3.81 -8.04 13.97
N TYR A 136 -4.98 -7.47 14.22
CA TYR A 136 -5.57 -7.36 15.56
C TYR A 136 -7.05 -7.74 15.54
N ALA A 137 -7.62 -7.93 16.71
CA ALA A 137 -8.93 -8.51 16.95
C ALA A 137 -9.03 -9.98 16.47
N SER A 138 -10.07 -10.68 16.92
CA SER A 138 -10.37 -12.04 16.51
C SER A 138 -11.11 -12.06 15.15
N GLY A 139 -10.98 -13.14 14.42
CA GLY A 139 -11.66 -13.34 13.14
C GLY A 139 -10.74 -13.82 12.03
N ASN A 140 -11.24 -13.76 10.80
CA ASN A 140 -10.45 -14.09 9.63
C ASN A 140 -9.30 -13.11 9.45
N LYS A 141 -8.22 -13.53 8.80
CA LYS A 141 -7.11 -12.65 8.48
C LYS A 141 -7.60 -11.43 7.70
N PRO A 142 -7.07 -10.23 7.99
CA PRO A 142 -7.31 -9.08 7.14
C PRO A 142 -6.68 -9.30 5.77
N ILE A 143 -7.36 -8.83 4.72
CA ILE A 143 -6.93 -9.00 3.34
C ILE A 143 -6.41 -7.67 2.82
N ILE A 144 -5.20 -7.67 2.27
CA ILE A 144 -4.72 -6.58 1.42
C ILE A 144 -4.71 -7.10 -0.01
N ASP A 145 -5.64 -6.59 -0.82
CA ASP A 145 -5.74 -6.88 -2.24
C ASP A 145 -4.98 -5.82 -3.03
N GLY A 146 -3.95 -6.25 -3.72
CA GLY A 146 -3.07 -5.37 -4.49
C GLY A 146 -3.74 -4.60 -5.63
N ASP A 147 -5.00 -4.89 -5.96
CA ASP A 147 -5.82 -4.19 -6.96
C ASP A 147 -5.09 -3.90 -8.29
N GLY A 148 -4.26 -4.84 -8.73
CA GLY A 148 -3.46 -4.73 -9.96
C GLY A 148 -2.18 -3.90 -9.81
N TYR A 149 -1.84 -3.41 -8.63
CA TYR A 149 -0.52 -2.84 -8.37
C TYR A 149 0.56 -3.93 -8.36
N GLN A 150 1.81 -3.53 -8.49
CA GLN A 150 2.95 -4.46 -8.51
C GLN A 150 2.99 -5.38 -7.27
N ALA A 151 2.58 -4.89 -6.11
CA ALA A 151 2.45 -5.70 -4.91
C ALA A 151 1.32 -5.18 -4.01
N ALA A 152 0.71 -6.07 -3.22
CA ALA A 152 -0.19 -5.68 -2.15
C ALA A 152 0.59 -5.09 -0.96
N VAL A 153 1.72 -5.70 -0.61
CA VAL A 153 2.68 -5.17 0.37
C VAL A 153 4.05 -5.06 -0.28
N PHE A 154 4.65 -3.88 -0.17
CA PHE A 154 5.94 -3.56 -0.78
C PHE A 154 6.95 -3.11 0.27
N ILE A 155 8.08 -3.82 0.34
CA ILE A 155 9.17 -3.56 1.26
C ILE A 155 10.45 -3.43 0.45
N GLU A 156 10.98 -2.21 0.33
CA GLU A 156 12.16 -1.91 -0.47
C GLU A 156 13.26 -1.32 0.41
N ASN A 157 14.42 -1.96 0.42
CA ASN A 157 15.60 -1.51 1.17
C ASN A 157 15.29 -1.23 2.65
N ARG A 158 14.48 -2.10 3.28
CA ARG A 158 14.13 -2.02 4.70
C ARG A 158 14.68 -3.21 5.46
N GLU A 159 15.05 -2.97 6.70
CA GLU A 159 15.67 -3.97 7.57
C GLU A 159 14.83 -4.16 8.83
N TYR A 160 14.92 -5.34 9.45
CA TYR A 160 14.25 -5.69 10.70
C TYR A 160 12.73 -5.46 10.63
N VAL A 161 12.09 -6.14 9.70
CA VAL A 161 10.65 -6.09 9.48
C VAL A 161 10.06 -7.49 9.65
N THR A 162 8.97 -7.58 10.37
CA THR A 162 8.17 -8.80 10.53
C THR A 162 6.78 -8.57 9.92
N VAL A 163 6.32 -9.49 9.08
CA VAL A 163 4.95 -9.49 8.52
C VAL A 163 4.29 -10.80 8.90
N SER A 164 3.14 -10.74 9.55
CA SER A 164 2.41 -11.92 10.00
C SER A 164 0.90 -11.67 10.05
N GLY A 165 0.12 -12.75 10.07
CA GLY A 165 -1.32 -12.67 10.31
C GLY A 165 -2.16 -12.02 9.21
N LEU A 166 -1.61 -11.74 8.04
CA LEU A 166 -2.30 -11.14 6.90
C LEU A 166 -2.57 -12.16 5.80
N GLU A 167 -3.59 -11.89 5.01
CA GLU A 167 -3.81 -12.49 3.70
C GLU A 167 -3.50 -11.44 2.63
N LEU A 168 -2.66 -11.80 1.66
CA LEU A 168 -2.23 -10.89 0.60
C LEU A 168 -2.64 -11.46 -0.74
N THR A 169 -3.50 -10.74 -1.44
CA THR A 169 -4.01 -11.12 -2.76
C THR A 169 -3.64 -10.05 -3.80
N ASN A 170 -3.55 -10.44 -5.05
CA ASN A 170 -3.33 -9.50 -6.15
C ASN A 170 -3.83 -10.09 -7.46
N GLN A 171 -5.13 -10.32 -7.54
CA GLN A 171 -5.80 -10.92 -8.69
C GLN A 171 -6.52 -9.90 -9.57
N ALA A 172 -6.31 -8.62 -9.34
CA ALA A 172 -7.08 -7.61 -10.01
C ALA A 172 -6.88 -7.59 -11.52
N SER A 173 -7.97 -7.39 -12.21
CA SER A 173 -8.03 -7.16 -13.64
C SER A 173 -7.54 -5.76 -14.05
N HIS A 174 -7.33 -4.86 -13.11
CA HIS A 174 -6.96 -3.49 -13.39
C HIS A 174 -5.52 -3.39 -13.87
N LYS A 175 -5.41 -3.16 -15.16
CA LYS A 175 -4.16 -2.78 -15.83
C LYS A 175 -4.22 -1.29 -16.11
N ASN A 176 -3.06 -0.64 -16.26
CA ASN A 176 -3.03 0.71 -16.81
C ASN A 176 -3.53 0.68 -18.28
N SER A 177 -3.68 1.85 -18.90
CA SER A 177 -4.16 1.98 -20.28
C SER A 177 -3.32 1.22 -21.33
N SER A 178 -2.07 0.88 -21.01
CA SER A 178 -1.18 0.05 -21.84
C SER A 178 -1.23 -1.44 -21.51
N GLY A 179 -2.13 -1.88 -20.64
CA GLY A 179 -2.28 -3.28 -20.24
C GLY A 179 -1.22 -3.79 -19.26
N SER A 180 -0.41 -2.90 -18.68
CA SER A 180 0.65 -3.23 -17.72
C SER A 180 0.17 -3.07 -16.27
N VAL A 181 0.93 -3.60 -15.31
CA VAL A 181 0.64 -3.42 -13.88
C VAL A 181 0.73 -1.94 -13.48
N LYS A 182 -0.08 -1.55 -12.51
CA LYS A 182 0.02 -0.23 -11.90
C LYS A 182 1.31 -0.15 -11.08
N LEU A 183 2.08 0.90 -11.28
CA LEU A 183 3.27 1.16 -10.46
C LEU A 183 2.87 1.95 -9.21
N MET A 184 3.54 1.65 -8.11
CA MET A 184 3.27 2.27 -6.81
C MET A 184 3.88 3.67 -6.66
N ASP A 185 4.84 3.98 -7.53
CA ASP A 185 5.56 5.24 -7.51
C ASP A 185 5.80 5.66 -8.96
N GLN A 186 5.03 6.06 -9.73
CA GLN A 186 5.20 6.56 -11.11
C GLN A 186 6.59 6.35 -11.75
N SER A 187 7.45 5.53 -11.12
CA SER A 187 8.75 5.18 -11.65
C SER A 187 8.59 4.19 -12.80
N SER A 188 9.29 4.46 -13.87
CA SER A 188 9.17 3.90 -15.22
C SER A 188 9.60 2.43 -15.37
N ARG A 189 9.08 1.53 -14.58
CA ARG A 189 9.16 0.09 -14.86
C ARG A 189 7.97 -0.35 -15.72
N SER A 190 7.85 0.26 -16.88
CA SER A 190 6.88 -0.14 -17.90
C SER A 190 7.20 -1.56 -18.38
N GLY A 191 6.19 -2.40 -18.51
CA GLY A 191 6.29 -3.72 -19.10
C GLY A 191 6.33 -4.91 -18.14
N LEU A 192 6.30 -4.70 -16.82
CA LEU A 192 6.17 -5.80 -15.87
C LEU A 192 4.70 -6.22 -15.76
N ASN A 193 4.41 -7.46 -16.08
CA ASN A 193 3.12 -8.10 -15.84
C ASN A 193 3.07 -8.87 -14.52
N GLU A 194 4.11 -8.76 -13.72
CA GLU A 194 4.24 -9.51 -12.47
C GLU A 194 3.52 -8.80 -11.34
N ARG A 195 2.73 -9.56 -10.60
CA ARG A 195 1.97 -9.09 -9.44
C ARG A 195 2.25 -9.97 -8.26
N TYR A 196 2.57 -9.35 -7.15
CA TYR A 196 2.96 -10.03 -5.94
C TYR A 196 1.96 -9.72 -4.82
N GLY A 197 1.71 -10.68 -3.94
CA GLY A 197 1.11 -10.40 -2.65
C GLY A 197 2.10 -9.61 -1.79
N LEU A 198 3.31 -10.14 -1.60
CA LEU A 198 4.41 -9.47 -0.92
C LEU A 198 5.60 -9.38 -1.87
N LEU A 199 6.15 -8.18 -2.03
CA LEU A 199 7.38 -7.95 -2.76
C LEU A 199 8.42 -7.33 -1.82
N VAL A 200 9.54 -8.03 -1.66
CA VAL A 200 10.69 -7.54 -0.88
C VAL A 200 11.86 -7.37 -1.83
N LEU A 201 12.32 -6.13 -1.95
CA LEU A 201 13.49 -5.79 -2.77
C LEU A 201 14.62 -5.28 -1.89
N ARG A 202 15.83 -5.72 -2.24
CA ARG A 202 17.07 -5.23 -1.65
C ARG A 202 18.05 -4.92 -2.77
N SER A 203 18.56 -3.71 -2.80
CA SER A 203 19.63 -3.26 -3.71
C SER A 203 20.99 -3.31 -3.01
#